data_43ee6e4c5171e5306a3f5eb9c3bde698
#
_entry.id   43ee6e4c5171e5306a3f5eb9c3bde698
#
_cell.length_a   1.000
_cell.length_b   1.000
_cell.length_c   1.000
_cell.angle_alpha   90.00
_cell.angle_beta   90.00
_cell.angle_gamma   90.00
#
_symmetry.space_group_name_H-M   'P 1'
#
loop_
_entity.id
_entity.type
_entity.pdbx_description
1 polymer ?
#
loop_
_entity_poly.entity_id
_entity_poly.type
_entity_poly.pdbx_seq_one_letter_code
_entity_poly.pdbx_strand_id
1 'polypeptide(L)'
;MMTRDERPKGDKERPVSPYHKPGFYAEALAAGRHRDIVGGRWEETGLIQMQILLHAGLEPQHQFLDIGAGSLRLGCRLVPYMQPDHYWATDLSGDLLRRGYDLELADKSRLSPDHLIEDANFAFPGLPATITHAMAFAVFTHLPLHHLAHGLCQIRACFPALEWLMFTVFVAPDDGFTKPHRQPDGVVTHPDRAPWHHRLSDVLKTAKAAGFQPEPLPTELPRGQLLIRATPLNSD
;
A
#
# COMPACT_ATOMS: atom_id res chain seq x y z
N MET A 1 37.75 36.31 -22.98
CA MET A 1 36.58 36.76 -22.24
C MET A 1 35.61 35.58 -22.18
N MET A 2 35.72 34.77 -21.09
CA MET A 2 34.97 33.51 -20.99
C MET A 2 33.64 33.81 -20.27
N THR A 3 32.53 33.48 -20.92
CA THR A 3 31.19 33.54 -20.37
C THR A 3 30.98 32.37 -19.39
N ARG A 4 30.66 32.72 -18.17
CA ARG A 4 30.29 31.75 -17.11
C ARG A 4 28.97 31.06 -17.50
N ASP A 5 29.03 29.72 -17.58
CA ASP A 5 27.90 28.81 -17.69
C ASP A 5 27.15 28.82 -16.32
N GLU A 6 26.04 29.54 -16.26
CA GLU A 6 25.13 29.50 -15.12
C GLU A 6 24.19 28.28 -15.30
N ARG A 7 24.63 27.11 -14.79
CA ARG A 7 23.71 26.00 -14.58
C ARG A 7 22.71 26.38 -13.47
N PRO A 8 21.39 26.21 -13.69
CA PRO A 8 20.39 26.51 -12.67
C PRO A 8 20.65 25.64 -11.44
N LYS A 9 20.66 26.27 -10.27
CA LYS A 9 20.78 25.63 -8.95
C LYS A 9 19.68 24.58 -8.84
N GLY A 10 20.10 23.32 -8.65
CA GLY A 10 19.26 22.14 -8.61
C GLY A 10 18.00 22.32 -7.80
N ASP A 11 16.87 22.09 -8.44
CA ASP A 11 15.62 21.70 -7.80
C ASP A 11 15.95 20.46 -6.94
N LYS A 12 15.87 20.63 -5.61
CA LYS A 12 15.88 19.47 -4.71
C LYS A 12 14.64 18.68 -5.10
N GLU A 13 14.84 17.56 -5.76
CA GLU A 13 13.75 16.65 -6.12
C GLU A 13 12.85 16.45 -4.92
N ARG A 14 11.60 16.88 -5.05
CA ARG A 14 10.60 16.67 -4.00
C ARG A 14 10.41 15.16 -3.86
N PRO A 15 10.46 14.62 -2.63
CA PRO A 15 10.23 13.20 -2.45
C PRO A 15 8.85 12.84 -2.99
N VAL A 16 8.76 11.71 -3.67
CA VAL A 16 7.54 11.15 -4.29
C VAL A 16 6.38 11.10 -3.30
N SER A 17 6.70 10.83 -2.05
CA SER A 17 5.78 10.76 -0.92
C SER A 17 6.45 11.34 0.34
N PRO A 18 5.69 11.90 1.30
CA PRO A 18 6.22 12.31 2.61
C PRO A 18 6.95 11.17 3.32
N TYR A 19 6.54 9.95 3.11
CA TYR A 19 7.12 8.74 3.71
C TYR A 19 8.56 8.46 3.25
N HIS A 20 9.00 9.00 2.11
CA HIS A 20 10.38 8.90 1.62
C HIS A 20 11.33 9.96 2.21
N LYS A 21 10.84 10.83 3.09
CA LYS A 21 11.71 11.82 3.75
C LYS A 21 12.62 11.14 4.75
N PRO A 22 13.95 11.40 4.70
CA PRO A 22 14.86 10.96 5.75
C PRO A 22 14.37 11.37 7.13
N GLY A 23 14.40 10.47 8.10
CA GLY A 23 14.01 10.74 9.48
C GLY A 23 12.50 10.74 9.78
N PHE A 24 11.63 10.69 8.77
CA PHE A 24 10.16 10.73 8.95
C PHE A 24 9.66 9.68 9.96
N TYR A 25 10.09 8.43 9.81
CA TYR A 25 9.70 7.35 10.71
C TYR A 25 10.40 7.46 12.07
N ALA A 26 11.69 7.78 12.09
CA ALA A 26 12.46 7.83 13.32
C ALA A 26 11.89 8.84 14.32
N GLU A 27 11.51 10.03 13.88
CA GLU A 27 10.89 11.06 14.72
C GLU A 27 9.54 10.60 15.30
N ALA A 28 8.70 9.98 14.47
CA ALA A 28 7.39 9.50 14.91
C ALA A 28 7.50 8.31 15.88
N LEU A 29 8.43 7.39 15.62
CA LEU A 29 8.70 6.24 16.50
C LEU A 29 9.28 6.68 17.85
N ALA A 30 10.20 7.64 17.86
CA ALA A 30 10.75 8.21 19.09
C ALA A 30 9.67 8.90 19.93
N ALA A 31 8.69 9.53 19.28
CA ALA A 31 7.54 10.16 19.93
C ALA A 31 6.39 9.19 20.29
N GLY A 32 6.53 7.90 20.06
CA GLY A 32 5.49 6.89 20.34
C GLY A 32 4.26 6.97 19.41
N ARG A 33 4.37 7.65 18.25
CA ARG A 33 3.24 7.93 17.33
C ARG A 33 3.14 6.93 16.16
N HIS A 34 3.51 5.66 16.39
CA HIS A 34 3.48 4.62 15.35
C HIS A 34 2.07 4.34 14.78
N ARG A 35 0.99 4.57 15.55
CA ARG A 35 -0.38 4.46 15.06
C ARG A 35 -0.82 5.68 14.24
N ASP A 36 -0.29 6.86 14.54
CA ASP A 36 -0.68 8.10 13.88
C ASP A 36 -0.10 8.18 12.46
N ILE A 37 1.17 7.77 12.29
CA ILE A 37 1.89 7.89 11.01
C ILE A 37 1.35 6.94 9.93
N VAL A 38 0.57 5.92 10.30
CA VAL A 38 -0.13 5.05 9.35
C VAL A 38 -1.52 5.58 8.99
N GLY A 39 -1.74 6.87 9.19
CA GLY A 39 -2.94 7.59 8.75
C GLY A 39 -4.02 7.75 9.82
N GLY A 40 -3.76 7.46 11.09
CA GLY A 40 -4.74 7.55 12.18
C GLY A 40 -5.93 6.60 12.00
N ARG A 41 -7.04 6.87 12.71
CA ARG A 41 -8.27 6.02 12.67
C ARG A 41 -7.94 4.53 12.83
N TRP A 42 -7.08 4.22 13.79
CA TRP A 42 -6.49 2.89 13.96
C TRP A 42 -7.53 1.78 14.02
N GLU A 43 -8.49 1.91 14.95
CA GLU A 43 -9.52 0.88 15.17
C GLU A 43 -10.47 0.78 13.97
N GLU A 44 -11.03 1.90 13.54
CA GLU A 44 -11.97 1.98 12.42
C GLU A 44 -11.39 1.37 11.14
N THR A 45 -10.21 1.86 10.74
CA THR A 45 -9.58 1.40 9.49
C THR A 45 -9.15 -0.06 9.57
N GLY A 46 -8.61 -0.51 10.71
CA GLY A 46 -8.23 -1.90 10.89
C GLY A 46 -9.43 -2.86 10.82
N LEU A 47 -10.57 -2.47 11.39
CA LEU A 47 -11.81 -3.25 11.27
C LEU A 47 -12.34 -3.29 9.84
N ILE A 48 -12.32 -2.16 9.13
CA ILE A 48 -12.74 -2.09 7.72
C ILE A 48 -11.85 -3.00 6.87
N GLN A 49 -10.53 -2.93 7.01
CA GLN A 49 -9.60 -3.80 6.30
C GLN A 49 -9.92 -5.28 6.55
N MET A 50 -10.09 -5.68 7.81
CA MET A 50 -10.45 -7.06 8.17
C MET A 50 -11.77 -7.49 7.53
N GLN A 51 -12.82 -6.66 7.61
CA GLN A 51 -14.12 -6.97 7.02
C GLN A 51 -14.04 -7.14 5.50
N ILE A 52 -13.30 -6.27 4.80
CA ILE A 52 -13.08 -6.40 3.35
C ILE A 52 -12.50 -7.76 3.00
N LEU A 53 -11.47 -8.20 3.72
CA LEU A 53 -10.81 -9.48 3.46
C LEU A 53 -11.73 -10.67 3.71
N LEU A 54 -12.48 -10.65 4.81
CA LEU A 54 -13.43 -11.72 5.14
C LEU A 54 -14.57 -11.81 4.11
N HIS A 55 -15.13 -10.67 3.70
CA HIS A 55 -16.16 -10.63 2.65
C HIS A 55 -15.62 -11.08 1.28
N ALA A 56 -14.33 -10.88 1.02
CA ALA A 56 -13.68 -11.34 -0.19
C ALA A 56 -13.35 -12.83 -0.18
N GLY A 57 -13.63 -13.53 0.91
CA GLY A 57 -13.39 -14.97 1.06
C GLY A 57 -11.99 -15.34 1.54
N LEU A 58 -11.30 -14.43 2.23
CA LEU A 58 -10.03 -14.80 2.88
C LEU A 58 -10.30 -15.83 3.98
N GLU A 59 -9.56 -16.94 3.93
CA GLU A 59 -9.66 -18.05 4.87
C GLU A 59 -8.33 -18.25 5.62
N PRO A 60 -8.35 -18.87 6.84
CA PRO A 60 -7.16 -18.99 7.68
C PRO A 60 -5.96 -19.71 7.03
N GLN A 61 -6.21 -20.63 6.09
CA GLN A 61 -5.17 -21.40 5.43
C GLN A 61 -4.54 -20.70 4.22
N HIS A 62 -5.06 -19.56 3.78
CA HIS A 62 -4.48 -18.81 2.68
C HIS A 62 -3.14 -18.20 3.09
N GLN A 63 -2.24 -17.98 2.12
CA GLN A 63 -1.00 -17.24 2.30
C GLN A 63 -1.25 -15.78 1.96
N PHE A 64 -1.20 -14.90 2.95
CA PHE A 64 -1.58 -13.50 2.82
C PHE A 64 -0.39 -12.55 2.90
N LEU A 65 -0.35 -11.55 2.01
CA LEU A 65 0.63 -10.48 1.99
C LEU A 65 -0.02 -9.11 2.24
N ASP A 66 0.41 -8.43 3.30
CA ASP A 66 0.06 -7.04 3.61
C ASP A 66 1.16 -6.10 3.09
N ILE A 67 0.89 -5.41 1.98
CA ILE A 67 1.84 -4.51 1.33
C ILE A 67 1.65 -3.11 1.91
N GLY A 68 2.70 -2.53 2.49
CA GLY A 68 2.63 -1.27 3.22
C GLY A 68 1.90 -1.43 4.55
N ALA A 69 2.23 -2.48 5.29
CA ALA A 69 1.55 -2.88 6.52
C ALA A 69 1.70 -1.86 7.67
N GLY A 70 2.66 -0.93 7.54
CA GLY A 70 2.94 0.07 8.55
C GLY A 70 3.31 -0.55 9.89
N SER A 71 2.66 -0.10 10.95
CA SER A 71 2.81 -0.68 12.29
C SER A 71 1.83 -1.83 12.57
N LEU A 72 1.48 -2.63 11.57
CA LEU A 72 0.61 -3.80 11.64
C LEU A 72 -0.84 -3.51 12.09
N ARG A 73 -1.43 -2.41 11.60
CA ARG A 73 -2.83 -2.07 11.89
C ARG A 73 -3.80 -3.18 11.48
N LEU A 74 -3.62 -3.77 10.29
CA LEU A 74 -4.34 -4.97 9.86
C LEU A 74 -3.75 -6.20 10.55
N GLY A 75 -2.44 -6.32 10.62
CA GLY A 75 -1.72 -7.48 11.15
C GLY A 75 -2.15 -7.89 12.56
N CYS A 76 -2.35 -6.93 13.48
CA CYS A 76 -2.79 -7.24 14.84
C CYS A 76 -4.17 -7.91 14.92
N ARG A 77 -5.00 -7.80 13.87
CA ARG A 77 -6.31 -8.45 13.72
C ARG A 77 -6.25 -9.72 12.89
N LEU A 78 -5.43 -9.69 11.84
CA LEU A 78 -5.39 -10.77 10.86
C LEU A 78 -4.52 -11.95 11.33
N VAL A 79 -3.39 -11.69 11.99
CA VAL A 79 -2.51 -12.76 12.52
C VAL A 79 -3.24 -13.73 13.44
N PRO A 80 -4.09 -13.31 14.40
CA PRO A 80 -4.89 -14.25 15.20
C PRO A 80 -5.88 -15.09 14.39
N TYR A 81 -6.36 -14.59 13.26
CA TYR A 81 -7.30 -15.29 12.38
C TYR A 81 -6.62 -16.31 11.46
N MET A 82 -5.46 -15.95 10.90
CA MET A 82 -4.72 -16.81 9.97
C MET A 82 -4.10 -18.01 10.69
N GLN A 83 -3.79 -19.08 9.98
CA GLN A 83 -2.91 -20.12 10.50
C GLN A 83 -1.53 -19.51 10.85
N PRO A 84 -0.79 -20.09 11.82
CA PRO A 84 0.55 -19.61 12.15
C PRO A 84 1.43 -19.51 10.91
N ASP A 85 2.17 -18.40 10.80
CA ASP A 85 3.10 -18.12 9.72
C ASP A 85 2.47 -17.97 8.30
N HIS A 86 1.15 -17.78 8.21
CA HIS A 86 0.45 -17.53 6.94
C HIS A 86 0.26 -16.04 6.62
N TYR A 87 0.74 -15.15 7.47
CA TYR A 87 0.76 -13.70 7.26
C TYR A 87 2.17 -13.21 6.95
N TRP A 88 2.30 -12.43 5.90
CA TRP A 88 3.53 -11.76 5.49
C TRP A 88 3.27 -10.26 5.40
N ALA A 89 4.26 -9.45 5.70
CA ALA A 89 4.11 -8.00 5.66
C ALA A 89 5.34 -7.33 5.04
N THR A 90 5.10 -6.36 4.17
CA THR A 90 6.15 -5.47 3.69
C THR A 90 5.84 -4.02 4.03
N ASP A 91 6.87 -3.24 4.30
CA ASP A 91 6.77 -1.78 4.44
C ASP A 91 8.11 -1.15 4.08
N LEU A 92 8.09 0.11 3.72
CA LEU A 92 9.27 0.92 3.43
C LEU A 92 10.14 1.16 4.69
N SER A 93 9.58 0.92 5.90
CA SER A 93 10.27 1.05 7.18
C SER A 93 10.21 -0.24 7.99
N GLY A 94 11.32 -0.98 8.03
CA GLY A 94 11.48 -2.15 8.88
C GLY A 94 11.31 -1.85 10.37
N ASP A 95 11.73 -0.66 10.80
CA ASP A 95 11.55 -0.20 12.19
C ASP A 95 10.08 -0.03 12.56
N LEU A 96 9.25 0.44 11.60
CA LEU A 96 7.81 0.58 11.81
C LEU A 96 7.13 -0.78 11.92
N LEU A 97 7.48 -1.73 11.03
CA LEU A 97 7.02 -3.13 11.10
C LEU A 97 7.38 -3.76 12.45
N ARG A 98 8.63 -3.62 12.87
CA ARG A 98 9.10 -4.15 14.17
C ARG A 98 8.39 -3.52 15.35
N ARG A 99 8.14 -2.22 15.31
CA ARG A 99 7.36 -1.52 16.34
C ARG A 99 5.95 -2.10 16.45
N GLY A 100 5.30 -2.35 15.32
CA GLY A 100 3.98 -2.99 15.27
C GLY A 100 4.02 -4.41 15.85
N TYR A 101 5.02 -5.21 15.46
CA TYR A 101 5.22 -6.55 16.00
C TYR A 101 5.38 -6.55 17.52
N ASP A 102 6.18 -5.63 18.04
CA ASP A 102 6.49 -5.58 19.48
C ASP A 102 5.30 -5.12 20.33
N LEU A 103 4.52 -4.15 19.84
CA LEU A 103 3.50 -3.46 20.62
C LEU A 103 2.06 -3.89 20.30
N GLU A 104 1.78 -4.34 19.06
CA GLU A 104 0.41 -4.56 18.60
C GLU A 104 0.02 -6.04 18.50
N LEU A 105 0.99 -6.96 18.39
CA LEU A 105 0.69 -8.39 18.36
C LEU A 105 0.56 -8.94 19.78
N ALA A 106 -0.63 -9.48 20.08
CA ALA A 106 -0.92 -10.10 21.37
C ALA A 106 -0.19 -11.45 21.53
N ASP A 107 -0.10 -12.23 20.44
CA ASP A 107 0.58 -13.54 20.42
C ASP A 107 1.62 -13.58 19.30
N LYS A 108 2.87 -13.38 19.67
CA LYS A 108 4.01 -13.34 18.74
C LYS A 108 4.42 -14.74 18.24
N SER A 109 3.96 -15.82 18.91
CA SER A 109 4.27 -17.18 18.47
C SER A 109 3.59 -17.56 17.14
N ARG A 110 2.62 -16.77 16.70
CA ARG A 110 1.85 -17.00 15.48
C ARG A 110 2.47 -16.37 14.23
N LEU A 111 3.52 -15.56 14.38
CA LEU A 111 4.16 -14.85 13.29
C LEU A 111 5.67 -14.79 13.49
N SER A 112 6.43 -15.42 12.59
CA SER A 112 7.87 -15.25 12.57
C SER A 112 8.23 -13.79 12.27
N PRO A 113 9.16 -13.17 13.03
CA PRO A 113 9.67 -11.84 12.68
C PRO A 113 10.34 -11.78 11.30
N ASP A 114 10.76 -12.92 10.74
CA ASP A 114 11.32 -13.02 9.39
C ASP A 114 10.28 -12.80 8.27
N HIS A 115 8.99 -12.79 8.63
CA HIS A 115 7.90 -12.43 7.70
C HIS A 115 7.66 -10.93 7.58
N LEU A 116 8.41 -10.11 8.33
CA LEU A 116 8.34 -8.65 8.30
C LEU A 116 9.50 -8.10 7.47
N ILE A 117 9.23 -7.74 6.22
CA ILE A 117 10.24 -7.42 5.22
C ILE A 117 10.26 -5.91 4.94
N GLU A 118 11.41 -5.27 5.14
CA GLU A 118 11.61 -3.91 4.64
C GLU A 118 11.75 -3.92 3.12
N ASP A 119 10.83 -3.23 2.43
CA ASP A 119 10.81 -3.15 0.97
C ASP A 119 10.24 -1.81 0.50
N ALA A 120 11.11 -0.98 -0.08
CA ALA A 120 10.74 0.34 -0.61
C ALA A 120 10.37 0.31 -2.10
N ASN A 121 10.60 -0.80 -2.81
CA ASN A 121 10.58 -0.85 -4.28
C ASN A 121 9.72 -1.96 -4.86
N PHE A 122 8.87 -2.60 -4.07
CA PHE A 122 8.09 -3.78 -4.49
C PHE A 122 8.97 -4.93 -5.02
N ALA A 123 10.17 -5.07 -4.45
CA ALA A 123 11.11 -6.14 -4.83
C ALA A 123 10.78 -7.48 -4.17
N PHE A 124 10.04 -7.46 -3.07
CA PHE A 124 9.57 -8.62 -2.31
C PHE A 124 10.67 -9.62 -1.94
N PRO A 125 11.83 -9.17 -1.41
CA PRO A 125 12.95 -10.05 -1.15
C PRO A 125 12.58 -11.10 -0.10
N GLY A 126 12.84 -12.37 -0.41
CA GLY A 126 12.62 -13.48 0.52
C GLY A 126 11.17 -13.92 0.72
N LEU A 127 10.19 -13.28 0.06
CA LEU A 127 8.80 -13.72 0.13
C LEU A 127 8.58 -14.99 -0.70
N PRO A 128 7.72 -15.93 -0.22
CA PRO A 128 7.46 -17.15 -0.94
C PRO A 128 6.55 -16.93 -2.16
N ALA A 129 6.80 -17.65 -3.23
CA ALA A 129 5.96 -17.64 -4.44
C ALA A 129 4.55 -18.24 -4.20
N THR A 130 4.31 -18.80 -3.01
CA THR A 130 3.04 -19.40 -2.59
C THR A 130 2.03 -18.40 -2.04
N ILE A 131 2.33 -17.10 -2.01
CA ILE A 131 1.37 -16.05 -1.65
C ILE A 131 0.15 -16.15 -2.56
N THR A 132 -1.04 -16.32 -1.95
CA THR A 132 -2.31 -16.48 -2.67
C THR A 132 -3.16 -15.22 -2.66
N HIS A 133 -3.02 -14.38 -1.65
CA HIS A 133 -3.86 -13.21 -1.42
C HIS A 133 -3.01 -12.03 -0.96
N ALA A 134 -3.32 -10.83 -1.45
CA ALA A 134 -2.58 -9.64 -1.06
C ALA A 134 -3.48 -8.41 -0.93
N MET A 135 -3.05 -7.47 -0.06
CA MET A 135 -3.67 -6.15 0.06
C MET A 135 -2.60 -5.06 0.08
N ALA A 136 -2.86 -3.95 -0.64
CA ALA A 136 -2.08 -2.72 -0.59
C ALA A 136 -3.01 -1.56 -0.23
N PHE A 137 -3.33 -1.40 1.06
CA PHE A 137 -4.28 -0.40 1.54
C PHE A 137 -3.59 0.92 1.85
N ALA A 138 -4.01 2.00 1.18
CA ALA A 138 -3.45 3.36 1.30
C ALA A 138 -1.96 3.47 0.91
N VAL A 139 -1.44 2.57 0.09
CA VAL A 139 -0.08 2.61 -0.47
C VAL A 139 -0.07 3.44 -1.75
N PHE A 140 -0.83 3.04 -2.75
CA PHE A 140 -0.85 3.71 -4.06
C PHE A 140 -1.52 5.09 -4.05
N THR A 141 -2.23 5.44 -2.98
CA THR A 141 -2.72 6.80 -2.72
C THR A 141 -1.61 7.83 -2.52
N HIS A 142 -0.40 7.38 -2.22
CA HIS A 142 0.78 8.21 -1.99
C HIS A 142 1.80 8.15 -3.13
N LEU A 143 1.50 7.42 -4.20
CA LEU A 143 2.41 7.13 -5.29
C LEU A 143 1.83 7.55 -6.64
N PRO A 144 2.65 8.06 -7.57
CA PRO A 144 2.22 8.36 -8.92
C PRO A 144 1.92 7.09 -9.73
N LEU A 145 1.21 7.22 -10.85
CA LEU A 145 0.72 6.10 -11.65
C LEU A 145 1.81 5.13 -12.13
N HIS A 146 3.01 5.62 -12.43
CA HIS A 146 4.12 4.75 -12.86
C HIS A 146 4.64 3.85 -11.73
N HIS A 147 4.54 4.27 -10.45
CA HIS A 147 4.84 3.41 -9.31
C HIS A 147 3.74 2.35 -9.10
N LEU A 148 2.46 2.71 -9.32
CA LEU A 148 1.38 1.72 -9.36
C LEU A 148 1.66 0.67 -10.44
N ALA A 149 2.01 1.09 -11.66
CA ALA A 149 2.36 0.18 -12.75
C ALA A 149 3.51 -0.76 -12.37
N HIS A 150 4.60 -0.20 -11.82
CA HIS A 150 5.74 -0.98 -11.35
C HIS A 150 5.34 -1.99 -10.27
N GLY A 151 4.64 -1.55 -9.22
CA GLY A 151 4.22 -2.42 -8.13
C GLY A 151 3.33 -3.57 -8.60
N LEU A 152 2.36 -3.30 -9.48
CA LEU A 152 1.49 -4.33 -10.04
C LEU A 152 2.27 -5.34 -10.92
N CYS A 153 3.21 -4.88 -11.75
CA CYS A 153 4.07 -5.77 -12.53
C CYS A 153 4.92 -6.67 -11.63
N GLN A 154 5.50 -6.13 -10.57
CA GLN A 154 6.30 -6.90 -9.62
C GLN A 154 5.46 -7.91 -8.85
N ILE A 155 4.29 -7.53 -8.36
CA ILE A 155 3.36 -8.45 -7.68
C ILE A 155 3.00 -9.61 -8.60
N ARG A 156 2.66 -9.33 -9.87
CA ARG A 156 2.30 -10.37 -10.84
C ARG A 156 3.46 -11.31 -11.14
N ALA A 157 4.69 -10.81 -11.20
CA ALA A 157 5.89 -11.59 -11.47
C ALA A 157 6.33 -12.45 -10.29
N CYS A 158 6.26 -11.89 -9.05
CA CYS A 158 6.75 -12.57 -7.86
C CYS A 158 5.78 -13.62 -7.30
N PHE A 159 4.47 -13.47 -7.53
CA PHE A 159 3.45 -14.32 -6.91
C PHE A 159 2.60 -15.05 -7.94
N PRO A 160 3.11 -16.12 -8.55
CA PRO A 160 2.37 -16.91 -9.57
C PRO A 160 1.11 -17.60 -9.01
N ALA A 161 1.08 -17.89 -7.70
CA ALA A 161 -0.07 -18.49 -7.01
C ALA A 161 -1.13 -17.47 -6.57
N LEU A 162 -0.94 -16.17 -6.86
CA LEU A 162 -1.86 -15.13 -6.43
C LEU A 162 -3.25 -15.35 -7.05
N GLU A 163 -4.28 -15.38 -6.21
CA GLU A 163 -5.68 -15.47 -6.62
C GLU A 163 -6.33 -14.10 -6.76
N TRP A 164 -6.01 -13.17 -5.84
CA TRP A 164 -6.40 -11.77 -5.95
C TRP A 164 -5.48 -10.83 -5.15
N LEU A 165 -5.40 -9.62 -5.65
CA LEU A 165 -4.85 -8.45 -4.98
C LEU A 165 -5.97 -7.43 -4.74
N MET A 166 -6.04 -6.87 -3.55
CA MET A 166 -6.84 -5.68 -3.28
C MET A 166 -5.96 -4.47 -3.07
N PHE A 167 -6.29 -3.35 -3.70
CA PHE A 167 -5.54 -2.12 -3.49
C PHE A 167 -6.44 -0.90 -3.52
N THR A 168 -6.00 0.19 -2.90
CA THR A 168 -6.75 1.43 -2.87
C THR A 168 -6.02 2.55 -3.58
N VAL A 169 -6.81 3.42 -4.25
CA VAL A 169 -6.36 4.64 -4.92
C VAL A 169 -7.30 5.78 -4.59
N PHE A 170 -6.87 7.02 -4.81
CA PHE A 170 -7.78 8.14 -4.98
C PHE A 170 -8.06 8.34 -6.46
N VAL A 171 -9.31 8.67 -6.78
CA VAL A 171 -9.71 9.05 -8.14
C VAL A 171 -10.28 10.48 -8.14
N ALA A 172 -10.14 11.15 -9.27
CA ALA A 172 -10.79 12.43 -9.53
C ALA A 172 -11.58 12.35 -10.84
N PRO A 173 -12.69 13.13 -10.97
CA PRO A 173 -13.42 13.25 -12.23
C PRO A 173 -12.53 13.78 -13.36
N ASP A 174 -12.80 13.35 -14.59
CA ASP A 174 -11.97 13.70 -15.76
C ASP A 174 -11.88 15.20 -16.03
N ASP A 175 -12.96 15.93 -15.80
CA ASP A 175 -13.04 17.39 -15.96
C ASP A 175 -12.28 18.16 -14.87
N GLY A 176 -12.03 17.54 -13.72
CA GLY A 176 -11.28 18.11 -12.58
C GLY A 176 -9.89 17.55 -12.39
N PHE A 177 -9.48 16.56 -13.20
CA PHE A 177 -8.26 15.77 -12.95
C PHE A 177 -6.98 16.60 -12.81
N THR A 178 -6.82 17.67 -13.55
CA THR A 178 -5.60 18.50 -13.55
C THR A 178 -5.49 19.47 -12.37
N LYS A 179 -6.49 19.49 -11.48
CA LYS A 179 -6.58 20.41 -10.34
C LYS A 179 -6.63 19.63 -9.03
N PRO A 180 -6.30 20.26 -7.88
CA PRO A 180 -6.55 19.66 -6.59
C PRO A 180 -8.02 19.25 -6.45
N HIS A 181 -8.28 18.02 -6.02
CA HIS A 181 -9.63 17.47 -5.84
C HIS A 181 -9.87 17.16 -4.37
N ARG A 182 -11.03 17.61 -3.85
CA ARG A 182 -11.46 17.30 -2.48
C ARG A 182 -12.29 16.02 -2.47
N GLN A 183 -11.75 15.00 -1.85
CA GLN A 183 -12.44 13.73 -1.65
C GLN A 183 -13.62 13.88 -0.67
N PRO A 184 -14.62 12.98 -0.69
CA PRO A 184 -15.81 13.07 0.16
C PRO A 184 -15.51 13.26 1.66
N ASP A 185 -14.47 12.64 2.18
CA ASP A 185 -14.03 12.76 3.59
C ASP A 185 -13.06 13.94 3.83
N GLY A 186 -13.02 14.90 2.91
CA GLY A 186 -12.33 16.18 3.07
C GLY A 186 -10.84 16.19 2.72
N VAL A 187 -10.22 15.05 2.46
CA VAL A 187 -8.82 14.98 2.00
C VAL A 187 -8.68 15.65 0.63
N VAL A 188 -7.69 16.52 0.49
CA VAL A 188 -7.36 17.15 -0.80
C VAL A 188 -6.26 16.36 -1.48
N THR A 189 -6.54 15.84 -2.65
CA THR A 189 -5.63 15.05 -3.48
C THR A 189 -5.16 15.85 -4.71
N HIS A 190 -4.05 15.45 -5.31
CA HIS A 190 -3.37 16.21 -6.36
C HIS A 190 -2.96 15.32 -7.53
N PRO A 191 -2.86 15.88 -8.77
CA PRO A 191 -2.40 15.13 -9.94
C PRO A 191 -0.86 15.02 -10.01
N ASP A 192 -0.13 15.85 -9.26
CA ASP A 192 1.32 16.10 -9.39
C ASP A 192 2.13 15.86 -8.10
N ARG A 193 1.48 15.51 -7.00
CA ARG A 193 2.10 15.24 -5.69
C ARG A 193 1.20 14.43 -4.79
N ALA A 194 1.77 13.87 -3.73
CA ALA A 194 1.02 13.14 -2.70
C ALA A 194 0.13 14.08 -1.83
N PRO A 195 -1.05 13.61 -1.42
CA PRO A 195 -1.70 12.38 -1.84
C PRO A 195 -2.14 12.46 -3.32
N TRP A 196 -1.83 11.42 -4.08
CA TRP A 196 -2.08 11.39 -5.51
C TRP A 196 -3.52 10.98 -5.81
N HIS A 197 -4.13 11.60 -6.83
CA HIS A 197 -5.32 11.03 -7.48
C HIS A 197 -5.03 10.70 -8.94
N HIS A 198 -5.80 9.77 -9.47
CA HIS A 198 -5.70 9.28 -10.84
C HIS A 198 -7.05 9.33 -11.54
N ARG A 199 -7.07 9.25 -12.86
CA ARG A 199 -8.29 8.88 -13.57
C ARG A 199 -8.57 7.40 -13.35
N LEU A 200 -9.81 7.03 -13.13
CA LEU A 200 -10.18 5.63 -13.00
C LEU A 200 -9.77 4.81 -14.23
N SER A 201 -10.00 5.38 -15.42
CA SER A 201 -9.61 4.75 -16.70
C SER A 201 -8.11 4.42 -16.77
N ASP A 202 -7.25 5.31 -16.26
CA ASP A 202 -5.79 5.10 -16.28
C ASP A 202 -5.38 4.01 -15.30
N VAL A 203 -6.01 3.97 -14.11
CA VAL A 203 -5.77 2.90 -13.12
C VAL A 203 -6.16 1.54 -13.67
N LEU A 204 -7.36 1.43 -14.26
CA LEU A 204 -7.86 0.17 -14.84
C LEU A 204 -6.99 -0.29 -16.01
N LYS A 205 -6.60 0.63 -16.90
CA LYS A 205 -5.69 0.34 -18.00
C LYS A 205 -4.32 -0.14 -17.51
N THR A 206 -3.79 0.51 -16.49
CA THR A 206 -2.49 0.14 -15.87
C THR A 206 -2.54 -1.25 -15.27
N ALA A 207 -3.60 -1.58 -14.53
CA ALA A 207 -3.77 -2.91 -13.94
C ALA A 207 -3.92 -4.00 -15.02
N LYS A 208 -4.67 -3.73 -16.10
CA LYS A 208 -4.78 -4.67 -17.22
C LYS A 208 -3.43 -4.89 -17.92
N ALA A 209 -2.67 -3.83 -18.14
CA ALA A 209 -1.34 -3.93 -18.74
C ALA A 209 -0.35 -4.71 -17.87
N ALA A 210 -0.54 -4.73 -16.54
CA ALA A 210 0.24 -5.53 -15.60
C ALA A 210 -0.23 -6.99 -15.48
N GLY A 211 -1.22 -7.43 -16.28
CA GLY A 211 -1.70 -8.81 -16.27
C GLY A 211 -2.81 -9.11 -15.26
N PHE A 212 -3.59 -8.09 -14.88
CA PHE A 212 -4.73 -8.25 -13.98
C PHE A 212 -6.05 -7.90 -14.66
N GLN A 213 -7.14 -8.52 -14.21
CA GLN A 213 -8.50 -8.06 -14.43
C GLN A 213 -8.92 -7.22 -13.22
N PRO A 214 -8.94 -5.86 -13.34
CA PRO A 214 -9.33 -4.98 -12.24
C PRO A 214 -10.85 -4.81 -12.19
N GLU A 215 -11.38 -4.78 -10.97
CA GLU A 215 -12.78 -4.52 -10.65
C GLU A 215 -12.86 -3.47 -9.53
N PRO A 216 -13.39 -2.26 -9.81
CA PRO A 216 -13.70 -1.30 -8.77
C PRO A 216 -14.84 -1.80 -7.90
N LEU A 217 -14.67 -1.77 -6.58
CA LEU A 217 -15.68 -2.22 -5.63
C LEU A 217 -16.42 -1.02 -5.02
N PRO A 218 -17.76 -1.08 -4.89
CA PRO A 218 -18.58 0.00 -4.36
C PRO A 218 -18.53 0.04 -2.82
N THR A 219 -17.33 0.01 -2.25
CA THR A 219 -17.12 0.02 -0.80
C THR A 219 -16.77 1.43 -0.36
N GLU A 220 -17.55 1.98 0.56
CA GLU A 220 -17.21 3.27 1.19
C GLU A 220 -16.01 3.09 2.09
N LEU A 221 -14.93 3.77 1.76
CA LEU A 221 -13.68 3.73 2.51
C LEU A 221 -13.38 5.08 3.16
N PRO A 222 -12.69 5.08 4.31
CA PRO A 222 -12.18 6.29 4.91
C PRO A 222 -11.38 7.11 3.90
N ARG A 223 -11.50 8.42 4.00
CA ARG A 223 -10.83 9.42 3.14
C ARG A 223 -11.29 9.44 1.68
N GLY A 224 -12.34 8.71 1.31
CA GLY A 224 -12.83 8.64 -0.07
C GLY A 224 -11.95 7.84 -1.00
N GLN A 225 -11.20 6.87 -0.48
CA GLN A 225 -10.43 5.94 -1.30
C GLN A 225 -11.36 5.01 -2.08
N LEU A 226 -10.97 4.65 -3.29
CA LEU A 226 -11.62 3.62 -4.09
C LEU A 226 -10.87 2.30 -3.91
N LEU A 227 -11.61 1.23 -3.57
CA LEU A 227 -11.09 -0.13 -3.51
C LEU A 227 -11.16 -0.78 -4.88
N ILE A 228 -10.07 -1.43 -5.29
CA ILE A 228 -10.00 -2.21 -6.52
C ILE A 228 -9.58 -3.63 -6.18
N ARG A 229 -10.36 -4.62 -6.63
CA ARG A 229 -9.97 -6.02 -6.68
C ARG A 229 -9.31 -6.27 -8.03
N ALA A 230 -8.15 -6.88 -8.02
CA ALA A 230 -7.38 -7.24 -9.21
C ALA A 230 -7.11 -8.74 -9.21
N THR A 231 -7.74 -9.47 -10.13
CA THR A 231 -7.56 -10.91 -10.29
C THR A 231 -6.53 -11.16 -11.40
N PRO A 232 -5.49 -11.98 -11.19
CA PRO A 232 -4.54 -12.31 -12.23
C PRO A 232 -5.22 -12.86 -13.48
N LEU A 233 -4.83 -12.36 -14.65
CA LEU A 233 -5.22 -12.94 -15.92
C LEU A 233 -4.45 -14.26 -16.12
N ASN A 234 -5.14 -15.31 -16.50
CA ASN A 234 -4.49 -16.56 -16.89
C ASN A 234 -3.63 -16.29 -18.12
N SER A 235 -2.39 -16.79 -18.11
CA SER A 235 -1.59 -16.85 -19.33
C SER A 235 -2.17 -17.96 -20.21
N ASP A 236 -2.71 -17.57 -21.36
CA ASP A 236 -3.09 -18.55 -22.39
C ASP A 236 -1.87 -19.31 -22.89
#